data_1c967da9f193257d21df1456a7f8be06
#
_entry.id   1c967da9f193257d21df1456a7f8be06
#
_cell.length_a   1.000
_cell.length_b   1.000
_cell.length_c   1.000
_cell.angle_alpha   90.00
_cell.angle_beta   90.00
_cell.angle_gamma   90.00
#
_symmetry.space_group_name_H-M   'P 1'
#
loop_
_entity.id
_entity.type
_entity.pdbx_description
1 polymer ?
#
loop_
_entity_poly.entity_id
_entity_poly.type
_entity_poly.pdbx_seq_one_letter_code
_entity_poly.pdbx_strand_id
1 'polypeptide(L)'
;MGTPNPNAPNLGAPNPAAPHFGAPAATLERWLTGPRFGPLPARGADHKPPSLSFEFFPPKTEALEHQLWTCIRRLEPLQPRFVSVTYGAGGTTQARTHATVTRLVKETSLVPAAHLTCVGANRHDVDAVARSYWDAGVRHIVALRGDAPAGETYAAHPQGYAFAADLVAGLRRVAPFDISVAAYPEMHPQAVSRVGDLDNLKRKLDAGASRAITNFFFDTSVFLRFLDLCLAAGITAPIVPGIMPVTNLAGLRRMSTLSGVSVPPWLGHMFDGLDDDLETRRMVAAVVAAEQVRLLQANGVDEFHFYTLNRADLSYSIAHILGVRPTPHQPAPQEPAPGKPVPSGS
;
A
#
# COMPACT_ATOMS: atom_id res chain seq x y z
N MET A 1 3.83 44.62 -36.34
CA MET A 1 3.81 43.32 -37.03
C MET A 1 5.14 42.66 -36.73
N GLY A 2 5.14 41.74 -35.76
CA GLY A 2 6.35 41.00 -35.35
C GLY A 2 6.42 39.67 -36.08
N THR A 3 7.57 39.39 -36.69
CA THR A 3 7.87 38.14 -37.37
C THR A 3 7.95 36.95 -36.38
N PRO A 4 7.43 35.78 -36.68
CA PRO A 4 7.50 34.60 -35.82
C PRO A 4 8.93 34.04 -35.73
N ASN A 5 9.32 33.62 -34.53
CA ASN A 5 10.61 32.99 -34.21
C ASN A 5 10.71 31.59 -34.83
N PRO A 6 11.70 31.27 -35.68
CA PRO A 6 11.82 30.00 -36.37
C PRO A 6 12.35 28.84 -35.49
N ASN A 7 12.63 29.05 -34.18
CA ASN A 7 13.20 28.04 -33.27
C ASN A 7 12.26 27.56 -32.18
N ALA A 8 10.93 27.69 -32.34
CA ALA A 8 10.01 27.08 -31.43
C ALA A 8 9.99 25.55 -31.62
N PRO A 9 10.13 24.74 -30.53
CA PRO A 9 10.06 23.28 -30.67
C PRO A 9 8.67 22.85 -31.11
N ASN A 10 8.64 22.10 -32.20
CA ASN A 10 7.45 21.47 -32.74
C ASN A 10 6.96 20.41 -31.73
N LEU A 11 5.88 20.72 -31.02
CA LEU A 11 5.19 19.73 -30.20
C LEU A 11 4.47 18.76 -31.13
N GLY A 12 5.14 17.66 -31.44
CA GLY A 12 4.64 16.59 -32.28
C GLY A 12 3.27 16.09 -31.84
N ALA A 13 2.45 15.67 -32.80
CA ALA A 13 1.15 15.08 -32.60
C ALA A 13 1.20 13.89 -31.60
N PRO A 14 0.15 13.65 -30.77
CA PRO A 14 0.14 12.58 -29.82
C PRO A 14 0.31 11.20 -30.49
N ASN A 15 1.19 10.39 -29.91
CA ASN A 15 1.46 9.02 -30.36
C ASN A 15 0.19 8.14 -30.21
N PRO A 16 -0.37 7.53 -31.27
CA PRO A 16 -1.61 6.75 -31.21
C PRO A 16 -1.46 5.36 -30.53
N ALA A 17 -0.28 5.02 -30.00
CA ALA A 17 0.00 3.69 -29.41
C ALA A 17 0.08 3.68 -27.87
N ALA A 18 -0.27 4.76 -27.16
CA ALA A 18 -0.38 4.71 -25.71
C ALA A 18 -1.68 4.00 -25.30
N PRO A 19 -1.65 3.02 -24.38
CA PRO A 19 -2.88 2.42 -23.88
C PRO A 19 -3.74 3.50 -23.24
N HIS A 20 -4.95 3.69 -23.78
CA HIS A 20 -5.92 4.64 -23.26
C HIS A 20 -6.43 4.16 -21.88
N PHE A 21 -5.80 4.56 -20.79
CA PHE A 21 -6.40 4.63 -19.46
C PHE A 21 -7.15 5.96 -19.28
N GLY A 22 -7.80 6.42 -20.32
CA GLY A 22 -8.66 7.57 -20.28
C GLY A 22 -10.08 7.11 -19.98
N ALA A 23 -10.58 7.36 -18.77
CA ALA A 23 -12.01 7.40 -18.59
C ALA A 23 -12.58 8.43 -19.61
N PRO A 24 -13.66 8.12 -20.36
CA PRO A 24 -14.25 9.06 -21.29
C PRO A 24 -14.54 10.40 -20.55
N ALA A 25 -14.42 11.53 -21.24
CA ALA A 25 -14.68 12.87 -20.66
C ALA A 25 -16.03 12.95 -19.94
N ALA A 26 -17.06 12.22 -20.41
CA ALA A 26 -18.34 12.04 -19.76
C ALA A 26 -18.27 11.42 -18.37
N THR A 27 -17.23 10.61 -18.08
CA THR A 27 -17.00 10.03 -16.75
C THR A 27 -16.45 11.10 -15.81
N LEU A 28 -15.54 11.95 -16.28
CA LEU A 28 -14.96 13.05 -15.50
C LEU A 28 -16.03 14.11 -15.14
N GLU A 29 -16.89 14.50 -16.08
CA GLU A 29 -18.01 15.40 -15.83
C GLU A 29 -19.00 14.83 -14.80
N ARG A 30 -19.30 13.56 -14.88
CA ARG A 30 -20.17 12.87 -13.92
C ARG A 30 -19.56 12.86 -12.50
N TRP A 31 -18.24 12.80 -12.38
CA TRP A 31 -17.51 12.89 -11.12
C TRP A 31 -17.50 14.30 -10.53
N LEU A 32 -17.44 15.31 -11.38
CA LEU A 32 -17.42 16.71 -10.93
C LEU A 32 -18.81 17.24 -10.53
N THR A 33 -19.89 16.68 -11.10
CA THR A 33 -21.26 17.21 -10.97
C THR A 33 -22.27 16.22 -10.40
N GLY A 34 -21.96 14.92 -10.37
CA GLY A 34 -22.85 13.87 -9.88
C GLY A 34 -22.94 13.80 -8.35
N PRO A 35 -24.03 13.22 -7.81
CA PRO A 35 -24.08 12.91 -6.39
C PRO A 35 -22.92 11.98 -6.03
N ARG A 36 -22.21 12.26 -4.93
CA ARG A 36 -21.02 11.53 -4.47
C ARG A 36 -21.30 10.05 -4.17
N PHE A 37 -22.58 9.68 -4.07
CA PHE A 37 -23.12 8.34 -3.97
C PHE A 37 -24.10 8.09 -5.12
N GLY A 38 -23.60 8.08 -6.35
CA GLY A 38 -24.36 7.59 -7.50
C GLY A 38 -24.68 6.09 -7.32
N PRO A 39 -25.69 5.55 -8.03
CA PRO A 39 -25.92 4.12 -7.99
C PRO A 39 -24.63 3.40 -8.36
N LEU A 40 -24.20 2.47 -7.48
CA LEU A 40 -23.08 1.58 -7.76
C LEU A 40 -23.32 0.93 -9.12
N PRO A 41 -22.30 0.84 -10.00
CA PRO A 41 -22.45 0.08 -11.23
C PRO A 41 -22.99 -1.31 -10.86
N ALA A 42 -24.06 -1.74 -11.55
CA ALA A 42 -24.62 -3.05 -11.34
C ALA A 42 -23.49 -4.09 -11.44
N ARG A 43 -23.44 -5.04 -10.50
CA ARG A 43 -22.51 -6.16 -10.58
C ARG A 43 -22.81 -6.91 -11.88
N GLY A 44 -22.06 -6.60 -12.95
CA GLY A 44 -22.03 -7.46 -14.12
C GLY A 44 -21.44 -8.83 -13.73
N ALA A 45 -21.87 -9.89 -14.39
CA ALA A 45 -21.37 -11.25 -14.17
C ALA A 45 -19.83 -11.38 -14.37
N ASP A 46 -19.20 -10.39 -15.01
CA ASP A 46 -17.78 -10.36 -15.37
C ASP A 46 -16.90 -9.54 -14.43
N HIS A 47 -17.40 -9.13 -13.25
CA HIS A 47 -16.61 -8.29 -12.34
C HIS A 47 -15.54 -9.12 -11.61
N LYS A 48 -14.29 -9.03 -12.09
CA LYS A 48 -13.15 -9.66 -11.44
C LYS A 48 -12.92 -9.06 -10.05
N PRO A 49 -12.79 -9.89 -8.99
CA PRO A 49 -12.42 -9.38 -7.67
C PRO A 49 -11.08 -8.61 -7.72
N PRO A 50 -10.93 -7.53 -6.92
CA PRO A 50 -9.68 -6.79 -6.86
C PRO A 50 -8.54 -7.64 -6.26
N SER A 51 -7.31 -7.33 -6.65
CA SER A 51 -6.12 -7.84 -5.99
C SER A 51 -5.86 -7.06 -4.70
N LEU A 52 -5.72 -7.75 -3.57
CA LEU A 52 -5.54 -7.12 -2.27
C LEU A 52 -4.14 -7.37 -1.72
N SER A 53 -3.65 -6.41 -0.95
CA SER A 53 -2.50 -6.54 -0.06
C SER A 53 -2.82 -5.92 1.30
N PHE A 54 -2.16 -6.39 2.36
CA PHE A 54 -2.45 -5.97 3.73
C PHE A 54 -1.20 -5.48 4.44
N GLU A 55 -1.35 -4.43 5.26
CA GLU A 55 -0.29 -3.94 6.12
C GLU A 55 -0.55 -4.33 7.57
N PHE A 56 0.52 -4.77 8.25
CA PHE A 56 0.54 -5.12 9.66
C PHE A 56 1.56 -4.29 10.44
N PHE A 57 1.31 -4.10 11.72
CA PHE A 57 2.28 -3.55 12.68
C PHE A 57 2.97 -4.68 13.44
N PRO A 58 4.31 -4.61 13.63
CA PRO A 58 5.01 -5.57 14.47
C PRO A 58 4.55 -5.44 15.92
N PRO A 59 4.33 -6.56 16.64
CA PRO A 59 3.77 -6.54 17.99
C PRO A 59 4.77 -5.99 19.00
N LYS A 60 4.27 -5.28 20.03
CA LYS A 60 5.06 -4.73 21.14
C LYS A 60 4.96 -5.57 22.40
N THR A 61 3.94 -6.40 22.51
CA THR A 61 3.63 -7.25 23.67
C THR A 61 3.13 -8.60 23.16
N GLU A 62 3.17 -9.62 24.01
CA GLU A 62 2.64 -10.96 23.71
C GLU A 62 1.15 -10.92 23.35
N ALA A 63 0.34 -10.12 24.04
CA ALA A 63 -1.08 -9.95 23.70
C ALA A 63 -1.27 -9.39 22.29
N LEU A 64 -0.45 -8.41 21.88
CA LEU A 64 -0.49 -7.86 20.52
C LEU A 64 0.07 -8.85 19.50
N GLU A 65 0.99 -9.73 19.88
CA GLU A 65 1.46 -10.81 19.02
C GLU A 65 0.35 -11.82 18.75
N HIS A 66 -0.37 -12.27 19.76
CA HIS A 66 -1.53 -13.13 19.59
C HIS A 66 -2.60 -12.47 18.69
N GLN A 67 -2.89 -11.19 18.89
CA GLN A 67 -3.81 -10.44 18.02
C GLN A 67 -3.34 -10.40 16.57
N LEU A 68 -2.05 -10.11 16.33
CA LEU A 68 -1.47 -10.09 15.00
C LEU A 68 -1.60 -11.46 14.31
N TRP A 69 -1.24 -12.55 14.99
CA TRP A 69 -1.32 -13.89 14.40
C TRP A 69 -2.77 -14.33 14.16
N THR A 70 -3.70 -13.95 15.02
CA THR A 70 -5.14 -14.15 14.77
C THR A 70 -5.57 -13.39 13.51
N CYS A 71 -5.10 -12.16 13.33
CA CYS A 71 -5.38 -11.35 12.14
C CYS A 71 -4.78 -12.00 10.88
N ILE A 72 -3.53 -12.42 10.92
CA ILE A 72 -2.83 -13.06 9.80
C ILE A 72 -3.58 -14.34 9.37
N ARG A 73 -3.86 -15.25 10.31
CA ARG A 73 -4.58 -16.50 10.02
C ARG A 73 -5.97 -16.28 9.43
N ARG A 74 -6.64 -15.20 9.82
CA ARG A 74 -7.96 -14.84 9.28
C ARG A 74 -7.87 -14.31 7.84
N LEU A 75 -6.79 -13.60 7.47
CA LEU A 75 -6.63 -12.96 6.16
C LEU A 75 -5.85 -13.85 5.16
N GLU A 76 -5.02 -14.78 5.62
CA GLU A 76 -4.23 -15.67 4.77
C GLU A 76 -5.07 -16.42 3.71
N PRO A 77 -6.26 -16.98 4.03
CA PRO A 77 -7.07 -17.70 3.04
C PRO A 77 -7.60 -16.82 1.90
N LEU A 78 -7.56 -15.48 2.04
CA LEU A 78 -7.91 -14.55 0.96
C LEU A 78 -6.84 -14.47 -0.12
N GLN A 79 -5.67 -15.10 0.07
CA GLN A 79 -4.53 -15.12 -0.84
C GLN A 79 -4.13 -13.71 -1.33
N PRO A 80 -3.80 -12.79 -0.40
CA PRO A 80 -3.36 -11.47 -0.79
C PRO A 80 -2.09 -11.54 -1.64
N ARG A 81 -1.89 -10.58 -2.54
CA ARG A 81 -0.71 -10.49 -3.38
C ARG A 81 0.58 -10.44 -2.56
N PHE A 82 0.56 -9.71 -1.47
CA PHE A 82 1.60 -9.67 -0.44
C PHE A 82 1.04 -9.12 0.86
N VAL A 83 1.80 -9.25 1.93
CA VAL A 83 1.52 -8.58 3.21
C VAL A 83 2.74 -7.79 3.64
N SER A 84 2.58 -6.54 4.07
CA SER A 84 3.68 -5.72 4.54
C SER A 84 3.72 -5.64 6.07
N VAL A 85 4.92 -5.50 6.62
CA VAL A 85 5.12 -5.28 8.07
C VAL A 85 5.88 -3.98 8.25
N THR A 86 5.28 -3.06 9.01
CA THR A 86 5.84 -1.71 9.20
C THR A 86 7.15 -1.73 9.98
N TYR A 87 7.92 -0.66 9.78
CA TYR A 87 9.20 -0.41 10.44
C TYR A 87 9.09 0.93 11.19
N GLY A 88 9.35 0.94 12.49
CA GLY A 88 9.19 2.15 13.29
C GLY A 88 10.17 3.24 12.90
N ALA A 89 9.75 4.49 13.13
CA ALA A 89 10.61 5.66 12.91
C ALA A 89 11.98 5.49 13.60
N GLY A 90 13.06 5.83 12.89
CA GLY A 90 14.41 5.68 13.40
C GLY A 90 14.87 4.23 13.69
N GLY A 91 14.22 3.22 13.09
CA GLY A 91 14.61 1.81 13.28
C GLY A 91 14.17 1.18 14.60
N THR A 92 13.32 1.84 15.38
CA THR A 92 12.95 1.40 16.75
C THR A 92 12.26 0.04 16.83
N THR A 93 11.75 -0.48 15.70
CA THR A 93 11.10 -1.79 15.63
C THR A 93 11.85 -2.81 14.78
N GLN A 94 13.09 -2.53 14.38
CA GLN A 94 13.86 -3.37 13.46
C GLN A 94 13.84 -4.86 13.83
N ALA A 95 14.22 -5.21 15.05
CA ALA A 95 14.26 -6.59 15.50
C ALA A 95 12.87 -7.27 15.46
N ARG A 96 11.83 -6.53 15.86
CA ARG A 96 10.44 -7.04 15.84
C ARG A 96 9.92 -7.22 14.42
N THR A 97 10.20 -6.27 13.53
CA THR A 97 9.84 -6.38 12.11
C THR A 97 10.53 -7.58 11.49
N HIS A 98 11.84 -7.74 11.73
CA HIS A 98 12.61 -8.89 11.24
C HIS A 98 12.05 -10.22 11.75
N ALA A 99 11.78 -10.33 13.05
CA ALA A 99 11.18 -11.53 13.63
C ALA A 99 9.82 -11.84 13.01
N THR A 100 8.95 -10.84 12.85
CA THR A 100 7.61 -11.00 12.27
C THR A 100 7.68 -11.46 10.82
N VAL A 101 8.49 -10.81 9.95
CA VAL A 101 8.56 -11.21 8.54
C VAL A 101 9.23 -12.57 8.36
N THR A 102 10.25 -12.89 9.16
CA THR A 102 10.89 -14.22 9.15
C THR A 102 9.90 -15.32 9.54
N ARG A 103 9.07 -15.05 10.53
CA ARG A 103 8.04 -15.98 10.97
C ARG A 103 6.94 -16.14 9.90
N LEU A 104 6.54 -15.05 9.21
CA LEU A 104 5.61 -15.10 8.08
C LEU A 104 6.15 -16.02 6.97
N VAL A 105 7.44 -15.90 6.60
CA VAL A 105 8.07 -16.79 5.60
C VAL A 105 7.99 -18.25 6.01
N LYS A 106 8.19 -18.55 7.30
CA LYS A 106 8.29 -19.93 7.80
C LYS A 106 6.94 -20.61 8.06
N GLU A 107 5.95 -19.85 8.50
CA GLU A 107 4.71 -20.41 9.07
C GLU A 107 3.47 -20.15 8.22
N THR A 108 3.59 -19.40 7.09
CA THR A 108 2.45 -19.07 6.25
C THR A 108 2.77 -19.22 4.77
N SER A 109 1.72 -19.25 3.94
CA SER A 109 1.82 -19.18 2.48
C SER A 109 1.93 -17.76 1.93
N LEU A 110 1.93 -16.75 2.80
CA LEU A 110 1.94 -15.34 2.44
C LEU A 110 3.29 -14.90 1.90
N VAL A 111 3.29 -13.91 1.02
CA VAL A 111 4.48 -13.23 0.53
C VAL A 111 4.74 -12.00 1.41
N PRO A 112 5.69 -12.02 2.36
CA PRO A 112 5.94 -10.87 3.21
C PRO A 112 6.79 -9.81 2.53
N ALA A 113 6.43 -8.55 2.73
CA ALA A 113 7.19 -7.35 2.40
C ALA A 113 7.66 -6.67 3.69
N ALA A 114 8.97 -6.49 3.86
CA ALA A 114 9.51 -5.78 5.01
C ALA A 114 9.60 -4.29 4.70
N HIS A 115 9.08 -3.43 5.59
CA HIS A 115 9.44 -2.02 5.51
C HIS A 115 10.90 -1.83 5.92
N LEU A 116 11.60 -0.94 5.24
CA LEU A 116 12.98 -0.56 5.55
C LEU A 116 13.15 0.94 5.35
N THR A 117 13.68 1.62 6.37
CA THR A 117 13.97 3.05 6.32
C THR A 117 15.46 3.32 6.30
N CYS A 118 15.87 4.45 5.73
CA CYS A 118 17.26 4.89 5.71
C CYS A 118 17.58 6.00 6.71
N VAL A 119 16.58 6.56 7.41
CA VAL A 119 16.77 7.65 8.37
C VAL A 119 17.73 7.21 9.51
N GLY A 120 18.68 8.08 9.84
CA GLY A 120 19.57 7.91 10.99
C GLY A 120 20.61 6.78 10.88
N ALA A 121 20.68 6.04 9.77
CA ALA A 121 21.57 4.90 9.59
C ALA A 121 22.59 5.12 8.45
N ASN A 122 23.78 4.55 8.59
CA ASN A 122 24.74 4.52 7.51
C ASN A 122 24.38 3.41 6.48
N ARG A 123 24.98 3.49 5.28
CA ARG A 123 24.69 2.53 4.19
C ARG A 123 25.04 1.10 4.55
N HIS A 124 26.17 0.90 5.24
CA HIS A 124 26.62 -0.44 5.62
C HIS A 124 25.57 -1.16 6.48
N ASP A 125 25.02 -0.46 7.48
CA ASP A 125 24.02 -1.04 8.39
C ASP A 125 22.71 -1.32 7.68
N VAL A 126 22.23 -0.38 6.83
CA VAL A 126 21.02 -0.57 6.02
C VAL A 126 21.17 -1.75 5.07
N ASP A 127 22.32 -1.87 4.39
CA ASP A 127 22.61 -2.98 3.48
C ASP A 127 22.73 -4.31 4.23
N ALA A 128 23.27 -4.31 5.47
CA ALA A 128 23.33 -5.50 6.31
C ALA A 128 21.92 -5.98 6.69
N VAL A 129 21.02 -5.06 7.05
CA VAL A 129 19.61 -5.38 7.32
C VAL A 129 18.94 -5.94 6.06
N ALA A 130 19.16 -5.33 4.90
CA ALA A 130 18.60 -5.82 3.64
C ALA A 130 19.10 -7.23 3.31
N ARG A 131 20.39 -7.50 3.49
CA ARG A 131 20.95 -8.86 3.33
C ARG A 131 20.29 -9.85 4.28
N SER A 132 20.12 -9.49 5.56
CA SER A 132 19.47 -10.38 6.54
C SER A 132 18.03 -10.71 6.17
N TYR A 133 17.28 -9.78 5.56
CA TYR A 133 15.94 -10.05 5.01
C TYR A 133 16.01 -11.03 3.83
N TRP A 134 16.96 -10.82 2.90
CA TRP A 134 17.15 -11.72 1.77
C TRP A 134 17.47 -13.14 2.20
N ASP A 135 18.40 -13.28 3.16
CA ASP A 135 18.83 -14.56 3.72
C ASP A 135 17.70 -15.27 4.48
N ALA A 136 16.82 -14.50 5.12
CA ALA A 136 15.59 -15.00 5.76
C ALA A 136 14.47 -15.39 4.78
N GLY A 137 14.68 -15.22 3.46
CA GLY A 137 13.67 -15.56 2.43
C GLY A 137 12.73 -14.43 2.05
N VAL A 138 12.86 -13.23 2.62
CA VAL A 138 12.07 -12.06 2.22
C VAL A 138 12.55 -11.56 0.86
N ARG A 139 11.62 -11.37 -0.07
CA ARG A 139 11.92 -10.95 -1.46
C ARG A 139 11.33 -9.59 -1.80
N HIS A 140 10.50 -9.03 -0.93
CA HIS A 140 9.83 -7.75 -1.16
C HIS A 140 10.16 -6.76 -0.04
N ILE A 141 10.54 -5.53 -0.42
CA ILE A 141 10.85 -4.44 0.50
C ILE A 141 9.93 -3.25 0.20
N VAL A 142 9.38 -2.64 1.23
CA VAL A 142 8.77 -1.31 1.15
C VAL A 142 9.83 -0.30 1.58
N ALA A 143 10.45 0.37 0.61
CA ALA A 143 11.57 1.27 0.83
C ALA A 143 11.08 2.69 1.14
N LEU A 144 11.43 3.20 2.32
CA LEU A 144 11.00 4.48 2.83
C LEU A 144 12.22 5.31 3.26
N ARG A 145 12.07 6.64 3.23
CA ARG A 145 13.08 7.50 3.85
C ARG A 145 13.09 7.33 5.37
N GLY A 146 11.93 7.23 5.97
CA GLY A 146 11.68 7.34 7.39
C GLY A 146 11.52 8.80 7.82
N ASP A 147 10.92 8.99 9.00
CA ASP A 147 10.70 10.30 9.60
C ASP A 147 11.79 10.63 10.61
N ALA A 148 12.10 11.92 10.76
CA ALA A 148 12.96 12.38 11.84
C ALA A 148 12.32 12.08 13.21
N PRO A 149 13.10 11.97 14.28
CA PRO A 149 12.56 11.93 15.63
C PRO A 149 11.61 13.10 15.90
N ALA A 150 10.63 12.87 16.78
CA ALA A 150 9.62 13.91 17.07
C ALA A 150 10.27 15.23 17.53
N GLY A 151 9.92 16.32 16.88
CA GLY A 151 10.47 17.65 17.17
C GLY A 151 11.78 17.99 16.46
N GLU A 152 12.34 17.06 15.66
CA GLU A 152 13.57 17.29 14.90
C GLU A 152 13.27 17.50 13.40
N THR A 153 14.16 18.24 12.74
CA THR A 153 14.16 18.36 11.28
C THR A 153 14.93 17.17 10.68
N TYR A 154 14.43 16.63 9.57
CA TYR A 154 15.12 15.56 8.87
C TYR A 154 16.53 15.97 8.45
N ALA A 155 17.51 15.16 8.84
CA ALA A 155 18.89 15.25 8.36
C ALA A 155 19.36 13.86 7.93
N ALA A 156 19.90 13.77 6.71
CA ALA A 156 20.47 12.53 6.24
C ALA A 156 21.75 12.18 7.02
N HIS A 157 21.95 10.90 7.34
CA HIS A 157 23.23 10.47 7.90
C HIS A 157 24.35 10.72 6.86
N PRO A 158 25.51 11.32 7.24
CA PRO A 158 26.57 11.68 6.28
C PRO A 158 27.06 10.53 5.39
N GLN A 159 27.04 9.31 5.91
CA GLN A 159 27.41 8.09 5.20
C GLN A 159 26.19 7.24 4.85
N GLY A 160 24.98 7.79 4.95
CA GLY A 160 23.72 7.08 4.72
C GLY A 160 23.17 7.23 3.30
N TYR A 161 22.01 6.66 3.08
CA TYR A 161 21.11 7.00 1.97
C TYR A 161 20.33 8.24 2.35
N ALA A 162 20.42 9.29 1.52
CA ALA A 162 19.77 10.56 1.86
C ALA A 162 18.24 10.51 1.71
N PHE A 163 17.74 9.79 0.71
CA PHE A 163 16.33 9.69 0.40
C PHE A 163 15.95 8.27 -0.03
N ALA A 164 14.64 8.02 -0.11
CA ALA A 164 14.13 6.72 -0.53
C ALA A 164 14.62 6.30 -1.94
N ALA A 165 14.84 7.23 -2.86
CA ALA A 165 15.41 6.89 -4.17
C ALA A 165 16.84 6.32 -4.07
N ASP A 166 17.67 6.90 -3.19
CA ASP A 166 19.02 6.40 -2.95
C ASP A 166 18.98 5.00 -2.31
N LEU A 167 18.04 4.81 -1.36
CA LEU A 167 17.82 3.50 -0.73
C LEU A 167 17.39 2.46 -1.78
N VAL A 168 16.45 2.77 -2.67
CA VAL A 168 16.02 1.88 -3.76
C VAL A 168 17.22 1.48 -4.61
N ALA A 169 18.02 2.44 -5.07
CA ALA A 169 19.24 2.17 -5.83
C ALA A 169 20.25 1.30 -5.06
N GLY A 170 20.35 1.48 -3.73
CA GLY A 170 21.14 0.66 -2.83
C GLY A 170 20.64 -0.78 -2.77
N LEU A 171 19.37 -0.96 -2.50
CA LEU A 171 18.72 -2.27 -2.38
C LEU A 171 18.85 -3.12 -3.65
N ARG A 172 18.76 -2.49 -4.83
CA ARG A 172 18.96 -3.17 -6.13
C ARG A 172 20.36 -3.73 -6.30
N ARG A 173 21.38 -3.16 -5.61
CA ARG A 173 22.76 -3.69 -5.57
C ARG A 173 22.93 -4.82 -4.56
N VAL A 174 22.12 -4.83 -3.48
CA VAL A 174 22.21 -5.88 -2.44
C VAL A 174 21.62 -7.19 -2.94
N ALA A 175 20.40 -7.16 -3.51
CA ALA A 175 19.72 -8.35 -4.05
C ALA A 175 18.59 -7.95 -5.02
N PRO A 176 18.05 -8.87 -5.85
CA PRO A 176 16.98 -8.59 -6.78
C PRO A 176 15.60 -8.51 -6.08
N PHE A 177 15.47 -7.62 -5.10
CA PHE A 177 14.22 -7.36 -4.41
C PHE A 177 13.13 -6.83 -5.35
N ASP A 178 11.88 -7.23 -5.10
CA ASP A 178 10.70 -6.46 -5.49
C ASP A 178 10.57 -5.27 -4.54
N ILE A 179 10.52 -4.03 -5.04
CA ILE A 179 10.58 -2.84 -4.21
C ILE A 179 9.34 -1.98 -4.42
N SER A 180 8.59 -1.78 -3.34
CA SER A 180 7.52 -0.78 -3.27
C SER A 180 8.03 0.50 -2.61
N VAL A 181 7.47 1.65 -3.01
CA VAL A 181 7.76 2.97 -2.41
C VAL A 181 6.48 3.68 -2.04
N ALA A 182 6.55 4.67 -1.15
CA ALA A 182 5.39 5.48 -0.80
C ALA A 182 5.09 6.55 -1.87
N ALA A 183 3.79 6.85 -2.06
CA ALA A 183 3.28 7.97 -2.84
C ALA A 183 2.23 8.75 -2.02
N TYR A 184 1.95 10.01 -2.39
CA TYR A 184 1.07 10.89 -1.62
C TYR A 184 0.07 11.59 -2.56
N PRO A 185 -1.18 11.10 -2.65
CA PRO A 185 -2.20 11.73 -3.49
C PRO A 185 -2.48 13.19 -3.15
N GLU A 186 -2.43 13.53 -1.86
CA GLU A 186 -2.64 14.89 -1.34
C GLU A 186 -1.35 15.71 -1.17
N MET A 187 -0.19 15.20 -1.56
CA MET A 187 1.16 15.74 -1.37
C MET A 187 1.75 15.38 0.00
N HIS A 188 3.04 15.07 0.02
CA HIS A 188 3.77 14.79 1.26
C HIS A 188 3.85 16.08 2.12
N PRO A 189 3.61 16.02 3.46
CA PRO A 189 3.60 17.20 4.33
C PRO A 189 4.88 18.05 4.28
N GLN A 190 6.02 17.42 4.01
CA GLN A 190 7.31 18.11 3.90
C GLN A 190 7.69 18.47 2.45
N ALA A 191 6.83 18.22 1.47
CA ALA A 191 7.10 18.61 0.10
C ALA A 191 6.90 20.12 -0.07
N VAL A 192 7.82 20.76 -0.78
CA VAL A 192 7.74 22.21 -1.05
C VAL A 192 6.66 22.52 -2.09
N SER A 193 6.42 21.57 -3.00
CA SER A 193 5.42 21.71 -4.06
C SER A 193 4.94 20.35 -4.55
N ARG A 194 3.77 20.34 -5.17
CA ARG A 194 3.21 19.12 -5.80
C ARG A 194 4.13 18.60 -6.92
N VAL A 195 4.71 19.49 -7.71
CA VAL A 195 5.65 19.08 -8.78
C VAL A 195 6.87 18.40 -8.18
N GLY A 196 7.46 18.99 -7.12
CA GLY A 196 8.62 18.41 -6.45
C GLY A 196 8.32 17.05 -5.79
N ASP A 197 7.10 16.85 -5.26
CA ASP A 197 6.68 15.57 -4.71
C ASP A 197 6.50 14.50 -5.80
N LEU A 198 5.93 14.89 -6.94
CA LEU A 198 5.79 14.02 -8.11
C LEU A 198 7.16 13.65 -8.72
N ASP A 199 8.08 14.60 -8.83
CA ASP A 199 9.46 14.35 -9.26
C ASP A 199 10.19 13.40 -8.30
N ASN A 200 9.94 13.54 -7.00
CA ASN A 200 10.48 12.63 -6.00
C ASN A 200 9.93 11.21 -6.16
N LEU A 201 8.63 11.06 -6.44
CA LEU A 201 8.03 9.76 -6.77
C LEU A 201 8.68 9.16 -8.03
N LYS A 202 8.78 9.95 -9.09
CA LYS A 202 9.41 9.50 -10.34
C LYS A 202 10.85 9.03 -10.11
N ARG A 203 11.66 9.78 -9.37
CA ARG A 203 13.04 9.37 -9.05
C ARG A 203 13.11 8.03 -8.31
N LYS A 204 12.17 7.74 -7.39
CA LYS A 204 12.11 6.45 -6.69
C LYS A 204 11.81 5.29 -7.64
N LEU A 205 10.90 5.50 -8.59
CA LEU A 205 10.54 4.51 -9.59
C LEU A 205 11.67 4.31 -10.63
N ASP A 206 12.27 5.38 -11.11
CA ASP A 206 13.42 5.35 -12.02
C ASP A 206 14.66 4.69 -11.38
N ALA A 207 14.81 4.77 -10.05
CA ALA A 207 15.85 4.07 -9.30
C ALA A 207 15.65 2.54 -9.22
N GLY A 208 14.49 2.03 -9.66
CA GLY A 208 14.21 0.60 -9.77
C GLY A 208 13.11 0.08 -8.84
N ALA A 209 12.28 0.95 -8.25
CA ALA A 209 11.06 0.51 -7.57
C ALA A 209 10.03 0.01 -8.61
N SER A 210 9.35 -1.09 -8.28
CA SER A 210 8.41 -1.76 -9.17
C SER A 210 6.97 -1.23 -9.07
N ARG A 211 6.62 -0.56 -7.97
CA ARG A 211 5.31 0.06 -7.73
C ARG A 211 5.37 1.12 -6.64
N ALA A 212 4.33 1.94 -6.58
CA ALA A 212 4.11 2.83 -5.45
C ALA A 212 2.82 2.48 -4.71
N ILE A 213 2.86 2.51 -3.37
CA ILE A 213 1.70 2.37 -2.50
C ILE A 213 1.38 3.77 -1.98
N THR A 214 0.13 4.22 -2.11
CA THR A 214 -0.20 5.57 -1.65
C THR A 214 -0.48 5.60 -0.15
N ASN A 215 -0.17 6.76 0.47
CA ASN A 215 -0.80 7.08 1.74
C ASN A 215 -2.33 7.00 1.59
N PHE A 216 -3.03 6.78 2.70
CA PHE A 216 -4.50 6.74 2.68
C PHE A 216 -5.09 8.10 2.27
N PHE A 217 -6.31 8.07 1.77
CA PHE A 217 -7.10 9.23 1.39
C PHE A 217 -8.59 8.84 1.47
N PHE A 218 -9.49 9.82 1.47
CA PHE A 218 -10.94 9.57 1.57
C PHE A 218 -11.74 10.10 0.39
N ASP A 219 -11.19 11.06 -0.36
CA ASP A 219 -11.80 11.56 -1.59
C ASP A 219 -11.17 10.85 -2.80
N THR A 220 -11.93 9.97 -3.44
CA THR A 220 -11.47 9.21 -4.61
C THR A 220 -11.04 10.11 -5.77
N SER A 221 -11.64 11.31 -5.89
CA SER A 221 -11.26 12.28 -6.92
C SER A 221 -9.83 12.81 -6.75
N VAL A 222 -9.34 12.87 -5.51
CA VAL A 222 -7.95 13.23 -5.20
C VAL A 222 -6.98 12.20 -5.77
N PHE A 223 -7.28 10.92 -5.56
CA PHE A 223 -6.46 9.83 -6.10
C PHE A 223 -6.49 9.79 -7.63
N LEU A 224 -7.66 9.95 -8.24
CA LEU A 224 -7.78 9.92 -9.71
C LEU A 224 -7.02 11.08 -10.36
N ARG A 225 -7.13 12.30 -9.81
CA ARG A 225 -6.31 13.44 -10.26
C ARG A 225 -4.81 13.19 -10.08
N PHE A 226 -4.43 12.51 -9.01
CA PHE A 226 -3.03 12.14 -8.78
C PHE A 226 -2.54 11.13 -9.83
N LEU A 227 -3.36 10.14 -10.24
CA LEU A 227 -3.03 9.23 -11.33
C LEU A 227 -2.81 9.99 -12.65
N ASP A 228 -3.67 10.96 -12.97
CA ASP A 228 -3.52 11.78 -14.18
C ASP A 228 -2.19 12.55 -14.16
N LEU A 229 -1.80 13.10 -13.01
CA LEU A 229 -0.51 13.76 -12.85
C LEU A 229 0.67 12.80 -12.99
N CYS A 230 0.57 11.58 -12.45
CA CYS A 230 1.57 10.54 -12.62
C CYS A 230 1.76 10.17 -14.10
N LEU A 231 0.67 9.96 -14.83
CA LEU A 231 0.70 9.68 -16.26
C LEU A 231 1.31 10.83 -17.07
N ALA A 232 0.91 12.08 -16.78
CA ALA A 232 1.48 13.27 -17.40
C ALA A 232 2.98 13.42 -17.16
N ALA A 233 3.48 12.96 -16.00
CA ALA A 233 4.90 12.94 -15.66
C ALA A 233 5.65 11.72 -16.25
N GLY A 234 4.98 10.87 -17.03
CA GLY A 234 5.56 9.66 -17.63
C GLY A 234 5.81 8.52 -16.63
N ILE A 235 5.07 8.50 -15.52
CA ILE A 235 5.10 7.39 -14.56
C ILE A 235 4.16 6.30 -15.07
N THR A 236 4.73 5.14 -15.42
CA THR A 236 4.00 3.96 -15.93
C THR A 236 3.93 2.81 -14.93
N ALA A 237 4.69 2.90 -13.84
CA ALA A 237 4.64 1.90 -12.78
C ALA A 237 3.28 1.92 -12.06
N PRO A 238 2.79 0.77 -11.56
CA PRO A 238 1.54 0.69 -10.83
C PRO A 238 1.52 1.62 -9.60
N ILE A 239 0.44 2.38 -9.45
CA ILE A 239 0.14 3.21 -8.29
C ILE A 239 -1.01 2.54 -7.54
N VAL A 240 -0.70 1.90 -6.43
CA VAL A 240 -1.64 1.11 -5.62
C VAL A 240 -2.25 2.00 -4.53
N PRO A 241 -3.58 2.25 -4.54
CA PRO A 241 -4.22 3.06 -3.50
C PRO A 241 -4.17 2.39 -2.14
N GLY A 242 -3.77 3.17 -1.13
CA GLY A 242 -3.83 2.78 0.27
C GLY A 242 -5.21 3.06 0.84
N ILE A 243 -5.89 2.03 1.32
CA ILE A 243 -7.25 2.10 1.89
C ILE A 243 -7.19 1.92 3.40
N MET A 244 -7.70 2.88 4.14
CA MET A 244 -7.75 2.81 5.59
C MET A 244 -9.20 2.84 6.10
N PRO A 245 -9.72 1.69 6.57
CA PRO A 245 -11.04 1.63 7.17
C PRO A 245 -11.10 2.44 8.49
N VAL A 246 -12.06 3.35 8.60
CA VAL A 246 -12.18 4.27 9.74
C VAL A 246 -12.92 3.60 10.87
N THR A 247 -12.22 3.26 11.96
CA THR A 247 -12.85 2.69 13.17
C THR A 247 -12.90 3.67 14.34
N ASN A 248 -12.13 4.76 14.26
CA ASN A 248 -12.04 5.79 15.31
C ASN A 248 -11.80 7.14 14.64
N LEU A 249 -12.84 7.96 14.56
CA LEU A 249 -12.79 9.25 13.88
C LEU A 249 -11.83 10.25 14.57
N ALA A 250 -11.79 10.27 15.91
CA ALA A 250 -10.87 11.13 16.65
C ALA A 250 -9.40 10.74 16.42
N GLY A 251 -9.11 9.43 16.42
CA GLY A 251 -7.80 8.89 16.06
C GLY A 251 -7.41 9.18 14.61
N LEU A 252 -8.38 9.06 13.69
CA LEU A 252 -8.20 9.40 12.29
C LEU A 252 -7.82 10.87 12.11
N ARG A 253 -8.56 11.81 12.71
CA ARG A 253 -8.26 13.26 12.61
C ARG A 253 -6.84 13.60 13.05
N ARG A 254 -6.37 13.00 14.17
CA ARG A 254 -4.98 13.19 14.63
C ARG A 254 -3.97 12.64 13.60
N MET A 255 -4.21 11.45 13.09
CA MET A 255 -3.32 10.82 12.10
C MET A 255 -3.31 11.61 10.79
N SER A 256 -4.46 12.06 10.32
CA SER A 256 -4.62 12.85 9.10
C SER A 256 -3.86 14.19 9.19
N THR A 257 -3.90 14.87 10.33
CA THR A 257 -3.12 16.10 10.56
C THR A 257 -1.62 15.84 10.41
N LEU A 258 -1.12 14.73 10.94
CA LEU A 258 0.30 14.36 10.85
C LEU A 258 0.71 13.93 9.43
N SER A 259 -0.20 13.31 8.70
CA SER A 259 0.04 12.74 7.36
C SER A 259 -0.29 13.70 6.21
N GLY A 260 -0.83 14.88 6.50
CA GLY A 260 -1.28 15.85 5.48
C GLY A 260 -2.50 15.37 4.68
N VAL A 261 -3.31 14.47 5.26
CA VAL A 261 -4.51 13.91 4.61
C VAL A 261 -5.74 14.70 5.03
N SER A 262 -6.57 15.07 4.07
CA SER A 262 -7.86 15.73 4.35
C SER A 262 -8.91 14.72 4.81
N VAL A 263 -9.69 15.12 5.81
CA VAL A 263 -10.88 14.37 6.26
C VAL A 263 -12.12 15.13 5.78
N PRO A 264 -12.80 14.66 4.73
CA PRO A 264 -13.94 15.38 4.20
C PRO A 264 -15.10 15.43 5.21
N PRO A 265 -15.89 16.53 5.26
CA PRO A 265 -16.98 16.68 6.24
C PRO A 265 -17.99 15.53 6.20
N TRP A 266 -18.32 15.01 5.03
CA TRP A 266 -19.26 13.91 4.87
C TRP A 266 -18.82 12.65 5.64
N LEU A 267 -17.50 12.39 5.71
CA LEU A 267 -16.97 11.25 6.45
C LEU A 267 -17.24 11.39 7.95
N GLY A 268 -17.11 12.62 8.49
CA GLY A 268 -17.49 12.91 9.86
C GLY A 268 -18.96 12.60 10.13
N HIS A 269 -19.85 13.11 9.27
CA HIS A 269 -21.30 12.92 9.40
C HIS A 269 -21.72 11.44 9.36
N MET A 270 -20.99 10.58 8.63
CA MET A 270 -21.28 9.13 8.61
C MET A 270 -21.05 8.45 9.98
N PHE A 271 -20.30 9.07 10.88
CA PHE A 271 -19.96 8.55 12.20
C PHE A 271 -20.59 9.33 13.35
N ASP A 272 -21.37 10.38 13.07
CA ASP A 272 -22.04 11.16 14.11
C ASP A 272 -22.99 10.27 14.93
N GLY A 273 -22.91 10.38 16.25
CA GLY A 273 -23.72 9.58 17.17
C GLY A 273 -23.31 8.13 17.36
N LEU A 274 -22.18 7.68 16.77
CA LEU A 274 -21.70 6.30 16.86
C LEU A 274 -20.54 6.13 17.85
N ASP A 275 -20.26 7.10 18.72
CA ASP A 275 -19.07 7.04 19.59
C ASP A 275 -19.09 5.84 20.54
N ASP A 276 -20.25 5.48 21.06
CA ASP A 276 -20.46 4.35 21.97
C ASP A 276 -20.96 3.08 21.27
N ASP A 277 -21.30 3.14 19.98
CA ASP A 277 -21.76 1.99 19.18
C ASP A 277 -20.63 1.47 18.27
N LEU A 278 -19.75 0.64 18.84
CA LEU A 278 -18.61 0.08 18.12
C LEU A 278 -19.05 -0.86 16.99
N GLU A 279 -20.16 -1.57 17.13
CA GLU A 279 -20.66 -2.52 16.12
C GLU A 279 -21.15 -1.79 14.87
N THR A 280 -22.06 -0.85 15.02
CA THR A 280 -22.55 -0.01 13.91
C THR A 280 -21.40 0.76 13.26
N ARG A 281 -20.48 1.30 14.05
CA ARG A 281 -19.31 2.01 13.56
C ARG A 281 -18.42 1.14 12.66
N ARG A 282 -18.23 -0.14 13.00
CA ARG A 282 -17.51 -1.09 12.15
C ARG A 282 -18.24 -1.40 10.84
N MET A 283 -19.57 -1.54 10.89
CA MET A 283 -20.36 -1.76 9.69
C MET A 283 -20.30 -0.56 8.73
N VAL A 284 -20.45 0.65 9.25
CA VAL A 284 -20.31 1.90 8.47
C VAL A 284 -18.92 1.99 7.87
N ALA A 285 -17.86 1.72 8.65
CA ALA A 285 -16.48 1.72 8.17
C ALA A 285 -16.25 0.72 7.02
N ALA A 286 -16.84 -0.47 7.11
CA ALA A 286 -16.72 -1.48 6.05
C ALA A 286 -17.41 -1.02 4.76
N VAL A 287 -18.60 -0.45 4.86
CA VAL A 287 -19.37 0.06 3.71
C VAL A 287 -18.63 1.23 3.04
N VAL A 288 -18.15 2.20 3.82
CA VAL A 288 -17.39 3.36 3.31
C VAL A 288 -16.16 2.93 2.55
N ALA A 289 -15.35 2.02 3.13
CA ALA A 289 -14.14 1.54 2.49
C ALA A 289 -14.44 0.68 1.24
N ALA A 290 -15.48 -0.16 1.28
CA ALA A 290 -15.90 -0.95 0.13
C ALA A 290 -16.41 -0.06 -1.02
N GLU A 291 -17.14 1.01 -0.70
CA GLU A 291 -17.60 1.98 -1.68
C GLU A 291 -16.44 2.72 -2.33
N GLN A 292 -15.47 3.17 -1.53
CA GLN A 292 -14.24 3.80 -2.05
C GLN A 292 -13.53 2.88 -3.05
N VAL A 293 -13.36 1.60 -2.71
CA VAL A 293 -12.74 0.61 -3.62
C VAL A 293 -13.54 0.42 -4.89
N ARG A 294 -14.88 0.29 -4.81
CA ARG A 294 -15.74 0.12 -5.98
C ARG A 294 -15.69 1.31 -6.93
N LEU A 295 -15.67 2.52 -6.38
CA LEU A 295 -15.51 3.74 -7.16
C LEU A 295 -14.18 3.77 -7.91
N LEU A 296 -13.10 3.36 -7.27
CA LEU A 296 -11.79 3.25 -7.90
C LEU A 296 -11.74 2.13 -8.95
N GLN A 297 -12.37 0.96 -8.68
CA GLN A 297 -12.49 -0.12 -9.66
C GLN A 297 -13.27 0.32 -10.91
N ALA A 298 -14.34 1.11 -10.75
CA ALA A 298 -15.09 1.66 -11.87
C ALA A 298 -14.23 2.60 -12.76
N ASN A 299 -13.08 3.06 -12.25
CA ASN A 299 -12.10 3.88 -12.97
C ASN A 299 -10.83 3.09 -13.33
N GLY A 300 -10.90 1.76 -13.36
CA GLY A 300 -9.82 0.89 -13.86
C GLY A 300 -8.74 0.54 -12.85
N VAL A 301 -8.95 0.81 -11.55
CA VAL A 301 -8.02 0.41 -10.49
C VAL A 301 -8.40 -1.00 -10.02
N ASP A 302 -7.46 -1.94 -10.07
CA ASP A 302 -7.71 -3.36 -9.74
C ASP A 302 -6.83 -3.91 -8.60
N GLU A 303 -5.88 -3.11 -8.09
CA GLU A 303 -5.02 -3.45 -6.96
C GLU A 303 -5.23 -2.46 -5.81
N PHE A 304 -5.30 -2.97 -4.55
CA PHE A 304 -5.53 -2.16 -3.35
C PHE A 304 -4.68 -2.63 -2.18
N HIS A 305 -4.18 -1.69 -1.41
CA HIS A 305 -3.41 -1.95 -0.20
C HIS A 305 -4.20 -1.50 1.05
N PHE A 306 -4.49 -2.43 1.97
CA PHE A 306 -5.30 -2.14 3.15
C PHE A 306 -4.44 -1.96 4.40
N TYR A 307 -4.59 -0.83 5.07
CA TYR A 307 -4.05 -0.57 6.39
C TYR A 307 -4.93 -1.25 7.44
N THR A 308 -4.57 -2.46 7.86
CA THR A 308 -5.43 -3.31 8.70
C THR A 308 -5.49 -2.87 10.16
N LEU A 309 -4.51 -2.13 10.64
CA LEU A 309 -4.32 -1.81 12.06
C LEU A 309 -4.33 -3.09 12.95
N ASN A 310 -3.88 -4.21 12.40
CA ASN A 310 -3.94 -5.56 12.99
C ASN A 310 -5.35 -6.00 13.40
N ARG A 311 -6.39 -5.57 12.63
CA ARG A 311 -7.80 -5.92 12.84
C ARG A 311 -8.34 -6.63 11.61
N ALA A 312 -8.44 -7.95 11.69
CA ALA A 312 -8.84 -8.78 10.55
C ALA A 312 -10.30 -8.60 10.14
N ASP A 313 -11.21 -8.49 11.12
CA ASP A 313 -12.65 -8.59 10.89
C ASP A 313 -13.14 -7.60 9.84
N LEU A 314 -12.67 -6.35 9.96
CA LEU A 314 -13.05 -5.29 9.06
C LEU A 314 -12.48 -5.51 7.66
N SER A 315 -11.17 -5.78 7.55
CA SER A 315 -10.51 -6.05 6.26
C SER A 315 -11.09 -7.29 5.57
N TYR A 316 -11.40 -8.33 6.34
CA TYR A 316 -12.05 -9.56 5.84
C TYR A 316 -13.46 -9.27 5.32
N SER A 317 -14.27 -8.50 6.07
CA SER A 317 -15.62 -8.12 5.67
C SER A 317 -15.60 -7.29 4.39
N ILE A 318 -14.69 -6.32 4.29
CA ILE A 318 -14.53 -5.50 3.07
C ILE A 318 -14.13 -6.38 1.89
N ALA A 319 -13.14 -7.27 2.05
CA ALA A 319 -12.71 -8.19 1.00
C ALA A 319 -13.90 -9.04 0.51
N HIS A 320 -14.72 -9.54 1.45
CA HIS A 320 -15.92 -10.32 1.14
C HIS A 320 -16.98 -9.52 0.37
N ILE A 321 -17.24 -8.25 0.76
CA ILE A 321 -18.13 -7.33 0.04
C ILE A 321 -17.62 -7.10 -1.39
N LEU A 322 -16.30 -7.01 -1.58
CA LEU A 322 -15.67 -6.81 -2.88
C LEU A 322 -15.61 -8.07 -3.76
N GLY A 323 -16.07 -9.20 -3.26
CA GLY A 323 -16.11 -10.46 -4.02
C GLY A 323 -14.87 -11.33 -3.86
N VAL A 324 -13.88 -10.93 -3.06
CA VAL A 324 -12.73 -11.77 -2.72
C VAL A 324 -13.19 -12.85 -1.74
N ARG A 325 -12.88 -14.10 -2.03
CA ARG A 325 -13.32 -15.26 -1.25
C ARG A 325 -12.13 -16.03 -0.73
N PRO A 326 -12.24 -16.62 0.49
CA PRO A 326 -11.20 -17.52 0.98
C PRO A 326 -11.11 -18.75 0.07
N THR A 327 -9.90 -19.10 -0.30
CA THR A 327 -9.64 -20.40 -0.92
C THR A 327 -9.64 -21.45 0.17
N PRO A 328 -10.32 -22.61 -0.02
CA PRO A 328 -10.23 -23.70 0.91
C PRO A 328 -8.76 -24.09 1.13
N HIS A 329 -8.36 -24.20 2.39
CA HIS A 329 -7.02 -24.67 2.72
C HIS A 329 -6.86 -26.08 2.16
N GLN A 330 -6.03 -26.27 1.13
CA GLN A 330 -5.58 -27.60 0.77
C GLN A 330 -4.62 -28.04 1.87
N PRO A 331 -4.93 -29.11 2.64
CA PRO A 331 -3.97 -29.64 3.58
C PRO A 331 -2.68 -29.99 2.81
N ALA A 332 -1.54 -29.64 3.39
CA ALA A 332 -0.25 -30.05 2.82
C ALA A 332 -0.29 -31.53 2.44
N PRO A 333 0.32 -31.95 1.32
CA PRO A 333 0.40 -33.36 0.96
C PRO A 333 0.91 -34.11 2.18
N GLN A 334 0.11 -35.06 2.68
CA GLN A 334 0.55 -35.94 3.76
C GLN A 334 1.76 -36.69 3.23
N GLU A 335 2.91 -36.58 3.91
CA GLU A 335 4.02 -37.47 3.62
C GLU A 335 3.50 -38.93 3.61
N PRO A 336 3.85 -39.74 2.60
CA PRO A 336 3.44 -41.12 2.57
C PRO A 336 3.89 -41.77 3.87
N ALA A 337 2.95 -42.41 4.56
CA ALA A 337 3.21 -43.15 5.80
C ALA A 337 4.42 -44.09 5.58
N PRO A 338 5.38 -44.17 6.53
CA PRO A 338 6.54 -45.04 6.39
C PRO A 338 6.08 -46.44 6.10
N GLY A 339 6.56 -46.98 4.97
CA GLY A 339 6.16 -48.29 4.46
C GLY A 339 6.31 -49.36 5.55
N LYS A 340 5.28 -50.17 5.76
CA LYS A 340 5.35 -51.36 6.61
C LYS A 340 6.51 -52.22 6.12
N PRO A 341 7.35 -52.77 7.02
CA PRO A 341 8.41 -53.67 6.64
C PRO A 341 7.81 -54.90 5.93
N VAL A 342 8.35 -55.24 4.76
CA VAL A 342 8.03 -56.41 4.01
C VAL A 342 8.42 -57.63 4.86
N PRO A 343 7.54 -58.60 5.13
CA PRO A 343 7.93 -59.82 5.86
C PRO A 343 8.93 -60.59 5.01
N SER A 344 10.11 -60.88 5.58
CA SER A 344 11.09 -61.80 5.01
C SER A 344 10.49 -63.18 5.00
N GLY A 345 10.10 -63.66 3.81
CA GLY A 345 9.71 -65.05 3.60
C GLY A 345 10.92 -65.96 3.73
N SER A 346 10.76 -67.00 4.52
CA SER A 346 11.60 -68.18 4.66
C SER A 346 11.57 -69.04 3.40
#